data_90534ec87abe7c85a08eb54e2df48a3b
#
_entry.id   90534ec87abe7c85a08eb54e2df48a3b
#
_cell.length_a   1.000
_cell.length_b   1.000
_cell.length_c   1.000
_cell.angle_alpha   90.00
_cell.angle_beta   90.00
_cell.angle_gamma   90.00
#
_symmetry.space_group_name_H-M   'P 1'
#
loop_
_entity.id
_entity.type
_entity.pdbx_description
1 polymer ?
#
loop_
_entity_poly.entity_id
_entity_poly.type
_entity_poly.pdbx_seq_one_letter_code
_entity_poly.pdbx_strand_id
1 'polypeptide(L)'
;MTRVLFATSEVFPLVKTGGLADVSSSLPEALCRLGYDCQVLLPGYPAALKAAREGGARRKTRFRHGQYDVSLWQTRLPGTAVTLWLVDCPALFDRAGDSPYQNENGEDWWDNAHRFHLFGRIGALLALGQLGLAWRPDIVHCNDWQSALIPVFLADSQDAPKTVFTIHNLAYQGLFSHETFRALGLPDSLWRYEFLEFHGQLSFIKGGLVFSDAITTVSPSYADEIQTPWFGNGLDGLLRHKSARLKGILNGIDTRQWNPEDDPYLEFHYGADYPANKSQCQARLQQELGLEVCGAPLL
;
A
#
# COMPACT_ATOMS: atom_id res chain seq x y z
N MET A 1 7.05 16.75 -16.34
CA MET A 1 7.37 15.58 -15.47
C MET A 1 6.09 15.16 -14.81
N THR A 2 5.62 13.93 -15.05
CA THR A 2 4.37 13.43 -14.44
C THR A 2 4.58 13.18 -12.96
N ARG A 3 3.66 13.66 -12.14
CA ARG A 3 3.70 13.58 -10.67
C ARG A 3 2.76 12.48 -10.19
N VAL A 4 3.28 11.58 -9.36
CA VAL A 4 2.54 10.43 -8.85
C VAL A 4 2.48 10.48 -7.33
N LEU A 5 1.27 10.43 -6.75
CA LEU A 5 1.07 10.20 -5.33
C LEU A 5 0.83 8.70 -5.13
N PHE A 6 1.77 8.01 -4.48
CA PHE A 6 1.67 6.60 -4.15
C PHE A 6 1.15 6.45 -2.72
N ALA A 7 -0.13 6.15 -2.57
CA ALA A 7 -0.79 6.01 -1.27
C ALA A 7 -0.77 4.57 -0.81
N THR A 8 -0.24 4.32 0.38
CA THR A 8 -0.04 2.99 0.95
C THR A 8 -0.15 3.00 2.46
N SER A 9 -0.45 1.85 3.06
CA SER A 9 -0.46 1.65 4.51
C SER A 9 0.84 1.08 5.07
N GLU A 10 1.73 0.61 4.20
CA GLU A 10 3.02 0.04 4.57
C GLU A 10 4.11 0.53 3.62
N VAL A 11 5.33 0.71 4.13
CA VAL A 11 6.53 0.97 3.34
C VAL A 11 7.78 0.54 4.09
N PHE A 12 8.61 -0.29 3.47
CA PHE A 12 9.91 -0.67 4.04
C PHE A 12 10.89 0.52 4.00
N PRO A 13 11.74 0.73 5.03
CA PRO A 13 11.90 -0.07 6.26
C PRO A 13 11.03 0.40 7.43
N LEU A 14 10.08 1.30 7.25
CA LEU A 14 9.36 1.98 8.34
C LEU A 14 8.24 1.13 8.96
N VAL A 15 7.45 0.47 8.11
CA VAL A 15 6.32 -0.38 8.52
C VAL A 15 6.19 -1.51 7.51
N LYS A 16 6.24 -2.75 7.98
CA LYS A 16 6.14 -3.93 7.12
C LYS A 16 5.42 -5.06 7.83
N THR A 17 4.37 -5.57 7.19
CA THR A 17 3.70 -6.82 7.57
C THR A 17 3.78 -7.86 6.45
N GLY A 18 3.90 -7.42 5.20
CA GLY A 18 3.93 -8.29 4.03
C GLY A 18 4.65 -7.68 2.83
N GLY A 19 4.40 -8.24 1.64
CA GLY A 19 5.03 -7.82 0.39
C GLY A 19 4.62 -6.43 -0.09
N LEU A 20 3.51 -5.87 0.40
CA LEU A 20 3.09 -4.51 0.09
C LEU A 20 4.18 -3.49 0.46
N ALA A 21 4.82 -3.67 1.62
CA ALA A 21 5.88 -2.77 2.08
C ALA A 21 7.07 -2.72 1.13
N ASP A 22 7.49 -3.87 0.60
CA ASP A 22 8.61 -3.97 -0.34
C ASP A 22 8.29 -3.29 -1.67
N VAL A 23 7.09 -3.52 -2.21
CA VAL A 23 6.62 -2.83 -3.42
C VAL A 23 6.51 -1.33 -3.19
N SER A 24 5.99 -0.91 -2.03
CA SER A 24 5.77 0.51 -1.68
C SER A 24 7.08 1.30 -1.49
N SER A 25 8.21 0.62 -1.26
CA SER A 25 9.53 1.25 -1.26
C SER A 25 10.18 1.23 -2.64
N SER A 26 10.14 0.08 -3.33
CA SER A 26 10.91 -0.16 -4.56
C SER A 26 10.27 0.47 -5.79
N LEU A 27 8.93 0.39 -5.94
CA LEU A 27 8.24 0.91 -7.12
C LEU A 27 8.32 2.45 -7.20
N PRO A 28 8.06 3.23 -6.14
CA PRO A 28 8.24 4.68 -6.20
C PRO A 28 9.67 5.09 -6.56
N GLU A 29 10.67 4.40 -6.03
CA GLU A 29 12.07 4.68 -6.37
C GLU A 29 12.37 4.36 -7.84
N ALA A 30 11.88 3.23 -8.36
CA ALA A 30 12.02 2.88 -9.77
C ALA A 30 11.34 3.90 -10.69
N LEU A 31 10.13 4.37 -10.32
CA LEU A 31 9.44 5.43 -11.05
C LEU A 31 10.24 6.74 -11.05
N CYS A 32 10.85 7.12 -9.92
CA CYS A 32 11.73 8.29 -9.87
C CYS A 32 12.94 8.15 -10.80
N ARG A 33 13.56 6.96 -10.85
CA ARG A 33 14.68 6.69 -11.80
C ARG A 33 14.24 6.78 -13.26
N LEU A 34 12.98 6.45 -13.56
CA LEU A 34 12.40 6.60 -14.89
C LEU A 34 11.96 8.03 -15.23
N GLY A 35 12.21 9.00 -14.35
CA GLY A 35 11.91 10.41 -14.59
C GLY A 35 10.51 10.85 -14.17
N TYR A 36 9.80 10.10 -13.33
CA TYR A 36 8.56 10.54 -12.68
C TYR A 36 8.88 11.23 -11.35
N ASP A 37 8.05 12.21 -10.93
CA ASP A 37 8.05 12.74 -9.56
C ASP A 37 7.08 11.91 -8.71
N CYS A 38 7.57 10.78 -8.20
CA CYS A 38 6.78 9.88 -7.36
C CYS A 38 7.01 10.17 -5.89
N GLN A 39 5.93 10.44 -5.15
CA GLN A 39 5.95 10.73 -3.73
C GLN A 39 5.01 9.77 -3.01
N VAL A 40 5.44 9.26 -1.85
CA VAL A 40 4.69 8.28 -1.06
C VAL A 40 3.86 8.99 0.00
N LEU A 41 2.61 8.54 0.21
CA LEU A 41 1.74 8.93 1.32
C LEU A 41 1.53 7.73 2.23
N LEU A 42 1.84 7.89 3.53
CA LEU A 42 1.76 6.87 4.56
C LEU A 42 1.05 7.40 5.80
N PRO A 43 0.26 6.59 6.54
CA PRO A 43 -0.18 6.99 7.87
C PRO A 43 1.00 7.23 8.82
N GLY A 44 0.86 8.21 9.71
CA GLY A 44 1.88 8.59 10.67
C GLY A 44 1.94 7.64 11.87
N TYR A 45 2.34 6.41 11.63
CA TYR A 45 2.57 5.45 12.70
C TYR A 45 3.75 5.86 13.59
N PRO A 46 3.81 5.44 14.87
CA PRO A 46 4.86 5.88 15.80
C PRO A 46 6.28 5.67 15.28
N ALA A 47 6.57 4.48 14.74
CA ALA A 47 7.88 4.15 14.17
C ALA A 47 8.25 5.05 12.97
N ALA A 48 7.30 5.28 12.06
CA ALA A 48 7.49 6.14 10.90
C ALA A 48 7.70 7.60 11.28
N LEU A 49 6.93 8.13 12.24
CA LEU A 49 7.09 9.50 12.75
C LEU A 49 8.40 9.68 13.51
N LYS A 50 8.84 8.67 14.28
CA LYS A 50 10.13 8.68 14.96
C LYS A 50 11.27 8.79 13.96
N ALA A 51 11.33 7.86 13.01
CA ALA A 51 12.35 7.87 11.96
C ALA A 51 12.33 9.17 11.12
N ALA A 52 11.14 9.68 10.82
CA ALA A 52 10.99 10.95 10.11
C ALA A 52 11.58 12.14 10.90
N ARG A 53 11.32 12.24 12.20
CA ARG A 53 11.85 13.32 13.06
C ARG A 53 13.37 13.25 13.17
N GLU A 54 13.92 12.06 13.33
CA GLU A 54 15.36 11.81 13.33
C GLU A 54 15.99 12.18 11.98
N GLY A 55 15.29 11.95 10.86
CA GLY A 55 15.67 12.34 9.50
C GLY A 55 15.40 13.80 9.14
N GLY A 56 15.06 14.66 10.10
CA GLY A 56 14.84 16.10 9.86
C GLY A 56 13.53 16.44 9.16
N ALA A 57 12.48 15.66 9.37
CA ALA A 57 11.15 15.91 8.81
C ALA A 57 10.63 17.32 9.11
N ARG A 58 9.94 17.90 8.14
CA ARG A 58 9.30 19.20 8.27
C ARG A 58 7.78 19.06 8.28
N ARG A 59 7.14 19.63 9.30
CA ARG A 59 5.68 19.76 9.29
C ARG A 59 5.29 20.82 8.27
N LYS A 60 4.51 20.41 7.26
CA LYS A 60 4.09 21.28 6.16
C LYS A 60 2.76 21.97 6.43
N THR A 61 1.84 21.26 7.05
CA THR A 61 0.55 21.82 7.43
C THR A 61 0.03 21.17 8.70
N ARG A 62 -0.83 21.90 9.43
CA ARG A 62 -1.64 21.41 10.55
C ARG A 62 -3.02 22.01 10.42
N PHE A 63 -4.04 21.20 10.53
CA PHE A 63 -5.43 21.62 10.44
C PHE A 63 -6.33 20.67 11.22
N ARG A 64 -7.57 21.09 11.41
CA ARG A 64 -8.61 20.26 12.02
C ARG A 64 -9.49 19.67 10.91
N HIS A 65 -9.69 18.36 10.94
CA HIS A 65 -10.62 17.66 10.07
C HIS A 65 -11.68 16.93 10.91
N GLY A 66 -12.92 17.46 10.89
CA GLY A 66 -13.95 17.01 11.84
C GLY A 66 -13.48 17.19 13.27
N GLN A 67 -13.43 16.09 14.02
CA GLN A 67 -12.96 16.07 15.42
C GLN A 67 -11.45 15.86 15.55
N TYR A 68 -10.74 15.57 14.48
CA TYR A 68 -9.34 15.18 14.51
C TYR A 68 -8.39 16.34 14.22
N ASP A 69 -7.35 16.47 15.03
CA ASP A 69 -6.19 17.29 14.71
C ASP A 69 -5.25 16.50 13.80
N VAL A 70 -4.98 17.04 12.63
CA VAL A 70 -4.14 16.40 11.61
C VAL A 70 -2.95 17.26 11.28
N SER A 71 -1.77 16.66 11.21
CA SER A 71 -0.57 17.28 10.67
C SER A 71 -0.05 16.48 9.48
N LEU A 72 0.45 17.15 8.47
CA LEU A 72 1.14 16.51 7.37
C LEU A 72 2.64 16.82 7.46
N TRP A 73 3.44 15.77 7.59
CA TRP A 73 4.89 15.88 7.64
C TRP A 73 5.50 15.45 6.32
N GLN A 74 6.57 16.10 5.93
CA GLN A 74 7.36 15.76 4.75
C GLN A 74 8.79 15.40 5.15
N THR A 75 9.25 14.27 4.63
CA THR A 75 10.63 13.79 4.78
C THR A 75 11.04 13.04 3.51
N ARG A 76 12.12 12.29 3.59
CA ARG A 76 12.51 11.31 2.56
C ARG A 76 12.32 9.89 3.10
N LEU A 77 11.93 8.99 2.21
CA LEU A 77 11.93 7.56 2.53
C LEU A 77 13.38 7.12 2.77
N PRO A 78 13.69 6.48 3.92
CA PRO A 78 15.06 6.11 4.27
C PRO A 78 15.77 5.33 3.14
N GLY A 79 17.02 5.66 2.89
CA GLY A 79 17.84 5.04 1.85
C GLY A 79 17.51 5.43 0.40
N THR A 80 16.55 6.34 0.19
CA THR A 80 16.09 6.75 -1.15
C THR A 80 16.02 8.25 -1.32
N ALA A 81 15.80 8.71 -2.57
CA ALA A 81 15.47 10.10 -2.88
C ALA A 81 13.96 10.40 -2.87
N VAL A 82 13.13 9.40 -2.64
CA VAL A 82 11.67 9.49 -2.70
C VAL A 82 11.13 10.37 -1.57
N THR A 83 10.31 11.35 -1.90
CA THR A 83 9.60 12.16 -0.90
C THR A 83 8.52 11.33 -0.20
N LEU A 84 8.50 11.38 1.13
CA LEU A 84 7.52 10.72 1.98
C LEU A 84 6.66 11.74 2.70
N TRP A 85 5.35 11.59 2.61
CA TRP A 85 4.34 12.32 3.35
C TRP A 85 3.76 11.43 4.44
N LEU A 86 3.73 11.94 5.68
CA LEU A 86 3.14 11.22 6.81
C LEU A 86 1.88 11.96 7.29
N VAL A 87 0.77 11.25 7.32
CA VAL A 87 -0.51 11.73 7.86
C VAL A 87 -0.52 11.48 9.37
N ASP A 88 -0.09 12.47 10.13
CA ASP A 88 -0.01 12.41 11.60
C ASP A 88 -1.36 12.80 12.21
N CYS A 89 -2.02 11.85 12.83
CA CYS A 89 -3.22 12.00 13.64
C CYS A 89 -3.10 11.08 14.86
N PRO A 90 -2.57 11.56 16.00
CA PRO A 90 -2.30 10.70 17.16
C PRO A 90 -3.53 9.93 17.65
N ALA A 91 -4.72 10.56 17.59
CA ALA A 91 -5.97 9.91 18.00
C ALA A 91 -6.26 8.60 17.24
N LEU A 92 -5.75 8.47 16.00
CA LEU A 92 -6.02 7.33 15.13
C LEU A 92 -4.79 6.44 14.87
N PHE A 93 -3.59 7.03 14.79
CA PHE A 93 -2.40 6.29 14.37
C PHE A 93 -1.36 6.06 15.48
N ASP A 94 -1.47 6.72 16.64
CA ASP A 94 -0.59 6.45 17.77
C ASP A 94 -1.11 5.21 18.51
N ARG A 95 -0.62 4.06 18.13
CA ARG A 95 -0.97 2.74 18.67
C ARG A 95 0.28 1.99 19.08
N ALA A 96 0.16 1.24 20.17
CA ALA A 96 1.19 0.31 20.60
C ALA A 96 1.26 -0.92 19.67
N GLY A 97 2.43 -1.56 19.62
CA GLY A 97 2.68 -2.75 18.81
C GLY A 97 3.24 -2.45 17.42
N ASP A 98 3.65 -3.51 16.73
CA ASP A 98 4.34 -3.43 15.44
C ASP A 98 3.37 -3.54 14.26
N SER A 99 2.14 -4.03 14.49
CA SER A 99 1.14 -4.16 13.43
C SER A 99 0.39 -2.84 13.20
N PRO A 100 0.33 -2.35 11.96
CA PRO A 100 -0.46 -1.18 11.63
C PRO A 100 -1.97 -1.42 11.68
N TYR A 101 -2.43 -2.68 11.75
CA TYR A 101 -3.84 -3.06 11.62
C TYR A 101 -4.42 -3.70 12.87
N GLN A 102 -3.58 -4.33 13.70
CA GLN A 102 -3.99 -5.19 14.81
C GLN A 102 -3.33 -4.77 16.12
N ASN A 103 -4.01 -5.09 17.21
CA ASN A 103 -3.48 -4.96 18.55
C ASN A 103 -2.50 -6.10 18.89
N GLU A 104 -1.94 -6.06 20.08
CA GLU A 104 -0.99 -7.06 20.58
C GLU A 104 -1.58 -8.49 20.68
N ASN A 105 -2.90 -8.62 20.70
CA ASN A 105 -3.60 -9.91 20.71
C ASN A 105 -3.87 -10.46 19.30
N GLY A 106 -3.48 -9.73 18.23
CA GLY A 106 -3.77 -10.09 16.85
C GLY A 106 -5.18 -9.78 16.39
N GLU A 107 -5.94 -8.99 17.17
CA GLU A 107 -7.28 -8.55 16.81
C GLU A 107 -7.21 -7.21 16.05
N ASP A 108 -8.03 -7.06 15.03
CA ASP A 108 -8.13 -5.81 14.29
C ASP A 108 -8.52 -4.64 15.21
N TRP A 109 -7.88 -3.49 15.04
CA TRP A 109 -8.28 -2.29 15.74
C TRP A 109 -9.73 -1.95 15.39
N TRP A 110 -10.55 -1.79 16.42
CA TRP A 110 -11.98 -1.52 16.31
C TRP A 110 -12.30 -0.27 15.48
N ASP A 111 -11.38 0.67 15.41
CA ASP A 111 -11.48 1.93 14.69
C ASP A 111 -10.78 1.95 13.32
N ASN A 112 -10.39 0.79 12.78
CA ASN A 112 -9.72 0.71 11.46
C ASN A 112 -10.51 1.43 10.35
N ALA A 113 -11.83 1.38 10.38
CA ALA A 113 -12.66 2.13 9.44
C ALA A 113 -12.40 3.65 9.53
N HIS A 114 -12.37 4.22 10.73
CA HIS A 114 -12.11 5.66 10.94
C HIS A 114 -10.68 6.04 10.56
N ARG A 115 -9.73 5.19 10.89
CA ARG A 115 -8.30 5.37 10.57
C ARG A 115 -8.08 5.51 9.08
N PHE A 116 -8.54 4.54 8.32
CA PHE A 116 -8.32 4.52 6.87
C PHE A 116 -9.32 5.37 6.08
N HIS A 117 -10.48 5.68 6.65
CA HIS A 117 -11.33 6.75 6.14
C HIS A 117 -10.63 8.11 6.20
N LEU A 118 -10.04 8.48 7.37
CA LEU A 118 -9.27 9.72 7.50
C LEU A 118 -8.09 9.73 6.52
N PHE A 119 -7.32 8.64 6.45
CA PHE A 119 -6.21 8.51 5.52
C PHE A 119 -6.64 8.77 4.07
N GLY A 120 -7.74 8.15 3.65
CA GLY A 120 -8.34 8.37 2.33
C GLY A 120 -8.74 9.82 2.09
N ARG A 121 -9.37 10.47 3.09
CA ARG A 121 -9.75 11.89 2.98
C ARG A 121 -8.56 12.81 2.84
N ILE A 122 -7.52 12.61 3.64
CA ILE A 122 -6.31 13.43 3.56
C ILE A 122 -5.57 13.21 2.24
N GLY A 123 -5.52 11.95 1.75
CA GLY A 123 -4.98 11.62 0.43
C GLY A 123 -5.72 12.36 -0.69
N ALA A 124 -7.04 12.40 -0.64
CA ALA A 124 -7.86 13.14 -1.62
C ALA A 124 -7.65 14.65 -1.53
N LEU A 125 -7.61 15.24 -0.32
CA LEU A 125 -7.34 16.66 -0.13
C LEU A 125 -5.96 17.07 -0.66
N LEU A 126 -4.94 16.22 -0.43
CA LEU A 126 -3.60 16.42 -0.98
C LEU A 126 -3.64 16.38 -2.51
N ALA A 127 -4.32 15.39 -3.08
CA ALA A 127 -4.43 15.19 -4.52
C ALA A 127 -5.17 16.35 -5.23
N LEU A 128 -6.15 16.94 -4.57
CA LEU A 128 -6.89 18.11 -5.05
C LEU A 128 -6.16 19.45 -4.82
N GLY A 129 -4.99 19.44 -4.15
CA GLY A 129 -4.27 20.68 -3.82
C GLY A 129 -4.93 21.52 -2.72
N GLN A 130 -5.87 20.95 -1.96
CA GLN A 130 -6.68 21.68 -0.96
C GLN A 130 -5.96 21.83 0.41
N LEU A 131 -4.74 21.37 0.51
CA LEU A 131 -3.91 21.51 1.73
C LEU A 131 -2.93 22.70 1.67
N GLY A 132 -3.04 23.57 0.65
CA GLY A 132 -2.18 24.75 0.49
C GLY A 132 -0.71 24.40 0.15
N LEU A 133 -0.47 23.22 -0.40
CA LEU A 133 0.85 22.77 -0.82
C LEU A 133 1.07 23.05 -2.29
N ALA A 134 2.30 23.42 -2.67
CA ALA A 134 2.65 23.74 -4.06
C ALA A 134 2.67 22.49 -4.97
N TRP A 135 2.83 21.31 -4.38
CA TRP A 135 2.86 20.06 -5.12
C TRP A 135 1.48 19.43 -5.23
N ARG A 136 1.12 18.99 -6.43
CA ARG A 136 -0.14 18.30 -6.73
C ARG A 136 0.16 17.16 -7.71
N PRO A 137 -0.38 15.95 -7.50
CA PRO A 137 -0.17 14.83 -8.41
C PRO A 137 -1.02 14.93 -9.68
N ASP A 138 -0.53 14.32 -10.75
CA ASP A 138 -1.28 14.07 -11.99
C ASP A 138 -1.95 12.69 -11.94
N ILE A 139 -1.38 11.77 -11.12
CA ILE A 139 -1.88 10.41 -10.89
C ILE A 139 -1.84 10.11 -9.39
N VAL A 140 -2.90 9.46 -8.87
CA VAL A 140 -2.91 8.86 -7.53
C VAL A 140 -2.93 7.34 -7.68
N HIS A 141 -1.89 6.69 -7.17
CA HIS A 141 -1.76 5.24 -7.14
C HIS A 141 -2.11 4.73 -5.73
N CYS A 142 -3.27 4.11 -5.62
CA CYS A 142 -3.80 3.58 -4.37
C CYS A 142 -3.49 2.08 -4.25
N ASN A 143 -3.14 1.63 -3.05
CA ASN A 143 -2.73 0.26 -2.78
C ASN A 143 -3.59 -0.34 -1.67
N ASP A 144 -4.26 -1.43 -1.96
CA ASP A 144 -5.16 -2.19 -1.10
C ASP A 144 -6.28 -1.35 -0.44
N TRP A 145 -7.11 -2.02 0.37
CA TRP A 145 -8.32 -1.46 0.96
C TRP A 145 -8.08 -0.21 1.81
N GLN A 146 -6.89 -0.08 2.40
CA GLN A 146 -6.55 1.04 3.29
C GLN A 146 -6.50 2.39 2.56
N SER A 147 -6.23 2.38 1.27
CA SER A 147 -6.20 3.59 0.43
C SER A 147 -7.42 3.70 -0.52
N ALA A 148 -8.29 2.69 -0.51
CA ALA A 148 -9.35 2.51 -1.49
C ALA A 148 -10.43 3.61 -1.48
N LEU A 149 -10.57 4.37 -0.40
CA LEU A 149 -11.51 5.50 -0.36
C LEU A 149 -10.97 6.78 -1.04
N ILE A 150 -9.68 6.86 -1.39
CA ILE A 150 -9.16 8.03 -2.10
C ILE A 150 -9.88 8.23 -3.43
N PRO A 151 -10.00 7.23 -4.32
CA PRO A 151 -10.75 7.36 -5.58
C PRO A 151 -12.22 7.74 -5.36
N VAL A 152 -12.85 7.23 -4.31
CA VAL A 152 -14.24 7.57 -3.95
C VAL A 152 -14.38 9.07 -3.67
N PHE A 153 -13.45 9.64 -2.89
CA PHE A 153 -13.47 11.06 -2.53
C PHE A 153 -13.04 11.99 -3.67
N LEU A 154 -12.42 11.45 -4.71
CA LEU A 154 -12.02 12.20 -5.90
C LEU A 154 -13.11 12.20 -6.98
N ALA A 155 -14.06 11.26 -6.95
CA ALA A 155 -14.98 10.96 -8.04
C ALA A 155 -15.84 12.14 -8.50
N ASP A 156 -16.25 13.01 -7.58
CA ASP A 156 -17.11 14.15 -7.88
C ASP A 156 -16.35 15.42 -8.30
N SER A 157 -15.02 15.38 -8.31
CA SER A 157 -14.19 16.54 -8.66
C SER A 157 -13.80 16.54 -10.13
N GLN A 158 -14.12 17.62 -10.84
CA GLN A 158 -13.72 17.78 -12.25
C GLN A 158 -12.19 17.92 -12.42
N ASP A 159 -11.50 18.41 -11.38
CA ASP A 159 -10.05 18.61 -11.37
C ASP A 159 -9.30 17.43 -10.74
N ALA A 160 -9.95 16.29 -10.54
CA ALA A 160 -9.30 15.14 -9.94
C ALA A 160 -8.16 14.57 -10.82
N PRO A 161 -7.03 14.18 -10.22
CA PRO A 161 -6.02 13.43 -10.94
C PRO A 161 -6.55 12.05 -11.35
N LYS A 162 -5.89 11.41 -12.31
CA LYS A 162 -6.18 10.02 -12.66
C LYS A 162 -5.84 9.07 -11.52
N THR A 163 -6.59 7.99 -11.41
CA THR A 163 -6.45 7.03 -10.31
C THR A 163 -6.09 5.64 -10.82
N VAL A 164 -5.10 5.03 -10.17
CA VAL A 164 -4.72 3.61 -10.31
C VAL A 164 -4.95 2.93 -8.99
N PHE A 165 -5.63 1.80 -8.97
CA PHE A 165 -5.86 0.99 -7.78
C PHE A 165 -5.20 -0.38 -7.93
N THR A 166 -4.27 -0.72 -7.03
CA THR A 166 -3.59 -2.01 -7.03
C THR A 166 -4.14 -2.92 -5.94
N ILE A 167 -4.55 -4.12 -6.35
CA ILE A 167 -4.92 -5.23 -5.47
C ILE A 167 -3.67 -6.06 -5.21
N HIS A 168 -3.18 -6.08 -3.97
CA HIS A 168 -2.10 -6.98 -3.55
C HIS A 168 -2.67 -8.29 -3.01
N ASN A 169 -3.76 -8.21 -2.22
CA ASN A 169 -4.49 -9.39 -1.75
C ASN A 169 -5.98 -9.08 -1.60
N LEU A 170 -6.80 -9.66 -2.49
CA LEU A 170 -8.25 -9.43 -2.54
C LEU A 170 -9.00 -10.01 -1.32
N ALA A 171 -8.38 -10.89 -0.54
CA ALA A 171 -8.99 -11.42 0.68
C ALA A 171 -9.19 -10.35 1.76
N TYR A 172 -8.34 -9.32 1.76
CA TYR A 172 -8.45 -8.18 2.69
C TYR A 172 -9.28 -7.07 2.05
N GLN A 173 -10.53 -6.94 2.46
CA GLN A 173 -11.51 -6.08 1.79
C GLN A 173 -11.83 -4.78 2.54
N GLY A 174 -11.48 -4.68 3.81
CA GLY A 174 -11.92 -3.57 4.65
C GLY A 174 -13.43 -3.55 4.77
N LEU A 175 -14.00 -4.62 5.36
CA LEU A 175 -15.44 -4.79 5.54
C LEU A 175 -15.88 -4.26 6.90
N PHE A 176 -16.92 -3.43 6.90
CA PHE A 176 -17.44 -2.81 8.10
C PHE A 176 -18.97 -2.80 8.08
N SER A 177 -19.60 -2.59 9.23
CA SER A 177 -21.06 -2.57 9.34
C SER A 177 -21.68 -1.33 8.67
N HIS A 178 -22.99 -1.40 8.39
CA HIS A 178 -23.77 -0.24 7.95
C HIS A 178 -23.76 0.89 9.00
N GLU A 179 -23.75 0.54 10.28
CA GLU A 179 -23.63 1.52 11.36
C GLU A 179 -22.31 2.32 11.26
N THR A 180 -21.20 1.59 10.97
CA THR A 180 -19.90 2.22 10.70
C THR A 180 -19.96 3.15 9.49
N PHE A 181 -20.61 2.73 8.38
CA PHE A 181 -20.81 3.59 7.22
C PHE A 181 -21.45 4.94 7.61
N ARG A 182 -22.50 4.91 8.42
CA ARG A 182 -23.18 6.11 8.90
C ARG A 182 -22.30 6.93 9.86
N ALA A 183 -21.57 6.27 10.74
CA ALA A 183 -20.65 6.92 11.68
C ALA A 183 -19.48 7.64 10.98
N LEU A 184 -19.05 7.13 9.81
CA LEU A 184 -18.06 7.80 8.97
C LEU A 184 -18.59 9.05 8.25
N GLY A 185 -19.90 9.29 8.29
CA GLY A 185 -20.53 10.42 7.60
C GLY A 185 -20.45 10.34 6.07
N LEU A 186 -20.37 9.13 5.52
CA LEU A 186 -20.40 8.92 4.07
C LEU A 186 -21.81 9.24 3.54
N PRO A 187 -21.92 9.86 2.34
CA PRO A 187 -23.23 10.15 1.73
C PRO A 187 -24.05 8.88 1.50
N ASP A 188 -25.35 8.92 1.81
CA ASP A 188 -26.27 7.77 1.64
C ASP A 188 -26.31 7.28 0.17
N SER A 189 -26.03 8.17 -0.79
CA SER A 189 -25.90 7.80 -2.20
C SER A 189 -24.81 6.79 -2.50
N LEU A 190 -23.81 6.66 -1.62
CA LEU A 190 -22.74 5.66 -1.72
C LEU A 190 -23.13 4.30 -1.15
N TRP A 191 -24.22 4.21 -0.34
CA TRP A 191 -24.75 2.93 0.17
C TRP A 191 -25.61 2.25 -0.90
N ARG A 192 -24.98 1.79 -1.94
CA ARG A 192 -25.60 1.09 -3.06
C ARG A 192 -24.74 -0.08 -3.47
N TYR A 193 -25.39 -1.13 -4.00
CA TYR A 193 -24.66 -2.34 -4.44
C TYR A 193 -23.69 -2.04 -5.60
N GLU A 194 -23.96 -0.98 -6.38
CA GLU A 194 -23.05 -0.51 -7.44
C GLU A 194 -21.80 0.17 -6.89
N PHE A 195 -21.81 0.63 -5.63
CA PHE A 195 -20.75 1.46 -5.04
C PHE A 195 -20.06 0.79 -3.86
N LEU A 196 -20.40 1.17 -2.61
CA LEU A 196 -19.69 0.73 -1.40
C LEU A 196 -20.38 -0.40 -0.65
N GLU A 197 -21.69 -0.60 -0.85
CA GLU A 197 -22.43 -1.69 -0.21
C GLU A 197 -21.99 -3.03 -0.78
N PHE A 198 -21.73 -4.01 0.08
CA PHE A 198 -21.31 -5.35 -0.26
C PHE A 198 -21.88 -6.35 0.73
N HIS A 199 -22.94 -7.08 0.29
CA HIS A 199 -23.65 -8.08 1.12
C HIS A 199 -24.07 -7.54 2.50
N GLY A 200 -24.63 -6.35 2.55
CA GLY A 200 -25.06 -5.70 3.80
C GLY A 200 -23.93 -5.03 4.58
N GLN A 201 -22.72 -5.00 4.06
CA GLN A 201 -21.56 -4.38 4.67
C GLN A 201 -21.00 -3.24 3.81
N LEU A 202 -20.27 -2.32 4.43
CA LEU A 202 -19.42 -1.34 3.77
C LEU A 202 -18.14 -2.04 3.33
N SER A 203 -17.76 -1.99 2.06
CA SER A 203 -16.51 -2.51 1.55
C SER A 203 -15.63 -1.38 1.00
N PHE A 204 -14.47 -1.16 1.62
CA PHE A 204 -13.53 -0.14 1.16
C PHE A 204 -12.88 -0.53 -0.17
N ILE A 205 -12.42 -1.78 -0.30
CA ILE A 205 -11.77 -2.25 -1.53
C ILE A 205 -12.70 -2.11 -2.74
N LYS A 206 -14.01 -2.39 -2.55
CA LYS A 206 -15.00 -2.21 -3.60
C LYS A 206 -15.07 -0.76 -4.09
N GLY A 207 -14.94 0.21 -3.17
CA GLY A 207 -14.82 1.62 -3.53
C GLY A 207 -13.62 1.88 -4.45
N GLY A 208 -12.46 1.36 -4.12
CA GLY A 208 -11.26 1.44 -4.97
C GLY A 208 -11.51 0.85 -6.36
N LEU A 209 -12.12 -0.34 -6.42
CA LEU A 209 -12.42 -1.02 -7.68
C LEU A 209 -13.44 -0.28 -8.55
N VAL A 210 -14.46 0.31 -7.92
CA VAL A 210 -15.54 0.99 -8.65
C VAL A 210 -15.09 2.33 -9.21
N PHE A 211 -14.39 3.13 -8.39
CA PHE A 211 -14.14 4.54 -8.68
C PHE A 211 -12.78 4.82 -9.33
N SER A 212 -11.88 3.85 -9.44
CA SER A 212 -10.59 4.06 -10.09
C SER A 212 -10.66 4.00 -11.61
N ASP A 213 -9.80 4.79 -12.28
CA ASP A 213 -9.67 4.80 -13.74
C ASP A 213 -9.01 3.52 -14.28
N ALA A 214 -8.03 2.97 -13.54
CA ALA A 214 -7.34 1.73 -13.86
C ALA A 214 -7.20 0.85 -12.61
N ILE A 215 -7.23 -0.46 -12.82
CA ILE A 215 -7.05 -1.46 -11.76
C ILE A 215 -5.85 -2.32 -12.14
N THR A 216 -4.98 -2.57 -11.17
CA THR A 216 -3.87 -3.49 -11.34
C THR A 216 -3.86 -4.55 -10.24
N THR A 217 -3.19 -5.66 -10.49
CA THR A 217 -2.86 -6.67 -9.50
C THR A 217 -1.48 -7.26 -9.75
N VAL A 218 -1.00 -8.05 -8.82
CA VAL A 218 0.43 -8.38 -8.69
C VAL A 218 0.93 -9.50 -9.62
N SER A 219 0.06 -10.10 -10.44
CA SER A 219 0.49 -11.00 -11.53
C SER A 219 -0.59 -11.14 -12.60
N PRO A 220 -0.24 -11.51 -13.85
CA PRO A 220 -1.21 -11.86 -14.89
C PRO A 220 -2.12 -13.01 -14.45
N SER A 221 -1.56 -14.09 -13.89
CA SER A 221 -2.35 -15.22 -13.38
C SER A 221 -3.33 -14.80 -12.29
N TYR A 222 -2.90 -13.96 -11.37
CA TYR A 222 -3.78 -13.48 -10.30
C TYR A 222 -4.89 -12.58 -10.85
N ALA A 223 -4.63 -11.80 -11.91
CA ALA A 223 -5.69 -11.04 -12.57
C ALA A 223 -6.78 -11.95 -13.15
N ASP A 224 -6.42 -13.13 -13.66
CA ASP A 224 -7.38 -14.13 -14.15
C ASP A 224 -8.09 -14.84 -12.99
N GLU A 225 -7.35 -15.25 -11.96
CA GLU A 225 -7.86 -15.96 -10.78
C GLU A 225 -8.95 -15.16 -10.05
N ILE A 226 -8.72 -13.87 -9.74
CA ILE A 226 -9.66 -13.03 -8.99
C ILE A 226 -10.95 -12.72 -9.77
N GLN A 227 -11.03 -13.03 -11.04
CA GLN A 227 -12.24 -12.96 -11.85
C GLN A 227 -13.09 -14.25 -11.73
N THR A 228 -12.62 -15.27 -11.01
CA THR A 228 -13.35 -16.52 -10.79
C THR A 228 -14.06 -16.54 -9.43
N PRO A 229 -15.16 -17.28 -9.26
CA PRO A 229 -15.87 -17.38 -7.98
C PRO A 229 -15.00 -17.91 -6.83
N TRP A 230 -13.98 -18.74 -7.12
CA TRP A 230 -13.12 -19.36 -6.13
C TRP A 230 -12.14 -18.38 -5.48
N PHE A 231 -11.63 -17.42 -6.25
CA PHE A 231 -10.59 -16.48 -5.79
C PHE A 231 -11.06 -15.03 -5.75
N GLY A 232 -12.25 -14.74 -6.30
CA GLY A 232 -12.80 -13.39 -6.38
C GLY A 232 -13.39 -12.86 -5.08
N ASN A 233 -13.50 -13.71 -4.02
CA ASN A 233 -14.01 -13.32 -2.70
C ASN A 233 -15.35 -12.55 -2.78
N GLY A 234 -16.24 -12.93 -3.72
CA GLY A 234 -17.51 -12.28 -3.98
C GLY A 234 -17.43 -11.03 -4.87
N LEU A 235 -16.23 -10.58 -5.25
CA LEU A 235 -16.01 -9.45 -6.15
C LEU A 235 -15.70 -9.86 -7.60
N ASP A 236 -15.70 -11.17 -7.89
CA ASP A 236 -15.41 -11.73 -9.23
C ASP A 236 -16.32 -11.17 -10.33
N GLY A 237 -17.62 -10.98 -10.03
CA GLY A 237 -18.55 -10.36 -10.96
C GLY A 237 -18.20 -8.92 -11.31
N LEU A 238 -17.80 -8.12 -10.31
CA LEU A 238 -17.33 -6.75 -10.50
C LEU A 238 -16.03 -6.73 -11.30
N LEU A 239 -15.08 -7.60 -10.97
CA LEU A 239 -13.77 -7.68 -11.63
C LEU A 239 -13.91 -8.11 -13.09
N ARG A 240 -14.77 -9.07 -13.41
CA ARG A 240 -15.13 -9.41 -14.81
C ARG A 240 -15.73 -8.22 -15.54
N HIS A 241 -16.66 -7.49 -14.92
CA HIS A 241 -17.25 -6.28 -15.50
C HIS A 241 -16.19 -5.19 -15.77
N LYS A 242 -15.17 -5.11 -14.94
CA LYS A 242 -14.05 -4.16 -15.06
C LYS A 242 -12.82 -4.73 -15.79
N SER A 243 -12.91 -5.91 -16.40
CA SER A 243 -11.76 -6.62 -17.00
C SER A 243 -10.96 -5.78 -17.99
N ALA A 244 -11.62 -4.92 -18.77
CA ALA A 244 -10.94 -4.00 -19.70
C ALA A 244 -10.01 -2.99 -19.01
N ARG A 245 -10.19 -2.74 -17.70
CA ARG A 245 -9.35 -1.84 -16.88
C ARG A 245 -8.43 -2.61 -15.92
N LEU A 246 -8.58 -3.92 -15.81
CA LEU A 246 -7.79 -4.79 -14.92
C LEU A 246 -6.56 -5.32 -15.65
N LYS A 247 -5.38 -5.14 -15.05
CA LYS A 247 -4.11 -5.64 -15.60
C LYS A 247 -3.27 -6.26 -14.49
N GLY A 248 -2.81 -7.50 -14.72
CA GLY A 248 -1.80 -8.16 -13.88
C GLY A 248 -0.38 -7.69 -14.26
N ILE A 249 0.38 -7.25 -13.27
CA ILE A 249 1.77 -6.81 -13.42
C ILE A 249 2.59 -7.48 -12.33
N LEU A 250 3.59 -8.28 -12.70
CA LEU A 250 4.48 -8.92 -11.73
C LEU A 250 5.26 -7.87 -10.94
N ASN A 251 5.34 -8.07 -9.62
CA ASN A 251 6.22 -7.27 -8.79
C ASN A 251 7.68 -7.49 -9.17
N GLY A 252 8.45 -6.42 -9.17
CA GLY A 252 9.91 -6.49 -9.21
C GLY A 252 10.48 -6.74 -7.81
N ILE A 253 11.80 -6.88 -7.76
CA ILE A 253 12.57 -6.96 -6.50
C ILE A 253 13.59 -5.83 -6.44
N ASP A 254 13.97 -5.40 -5.25
CA ASP A 254 15.14 -4.54 -5.09
C ASP A 254 16.41 -5.38 -5.20
N THR A 255 17.05 -5.31 -6.37
CA THR A 255 18.27 -6.06 -6.68
C THR A 255 19.51 -5.57 -5.92
N ARG A 256 19.43 -4.48 -5.16
CA ARG A 256 20.49 -4.06 -4.24
C ARG A 256 20.37 -4.78 -2.90
N GLN A 257 19.12 -4.96 -2.42
CA GLN A 257 18.83 -5.68 -1.18
C GLN A 257 18.88 -7.20 -1.37
N TRP A 258 18.29 -7.69 -2.45
CA TRP A 258 18.26 -9.11 -2.81
C TRP A 258 19.37 -9.41 -3.81
N ASN A 259 20.64 -9.24 -3.35
CA ASN A 259 21.82 -9.45 -4.17
C ASN A 259 22.74 -10.49 -3.53
N PRO A 260 22.83 -11.73 -4.04
CA PRO A 260 23.69 -12.76 -3.47
C PRO A 260 25.19 -12.46 -3.59
N GLU A 261 25.59 -11.42 -4.33
CA GLU A 261 26.98 -10.98 -4.40
C GLU A 261 27.43 -10.23 -3.15
N ASP A 262 26.48 -9.54 -2.47
CA ASP A 262 26.74 -8.66 -1.32
C ASP A 262 25.89 -9.03 -0.09
N ASP A 263 25.15 -10.16 -0.13
CA ASP A 263 24.26 -10.56 0.96
C ASP A 263 25.07 -10.95 2.22
N PRO A 264 24.99 -10.18 3.31
CA PRO A 264 25.76 -10.44 4.52
C PRO A 264 25.37 -11.73 5.26
N TYR A 265 24.23 -12.33 4.90
CA TYR A 265 23.75 -13.59 5.48
C TYR A 265 24.26 -14.83 4.73
N LEU A 266 24.89 -14.67 3.57
CA LEU A 266 25.47 -15.75 2.81
C LEU A 266 26.97 -15.91 3.15
N GLU A 267 27.37 -17.14 3.50
CA GLU A 267 28.78 -17.50 3.68
C GLU A 267 29.54 -17.53 2.34
N PHE A 268 28.84 -17.96 1.28
CA PHE A 268 29.40 -18.05 -0.08
C PHE A 268 28.64 -17.11 -1.00
N HIS A 269 29.26 -16.02 -1.39
CA HIS A 269 28.66 -15.09 -2.34
C HIS A 269 28.70 -15.64 -3.75
N TYR A 270 27.65 -15.38 -4.54
CA TYR A 270 27.57 -15.79 -5.93
C TYR A 270 26.84 -14.75 -6.78
N GLY A 271 27.05 -14.79 -8.09
CA GLY A 271 26.39 -13.91 -9.06
C GLY A 271 26.13 -14.65 -10.37
N ALA A 272 25.57 -13.94 -11.34
CA ALA A 272 25.30 -14.49 -12.67
C ALA A 272 26.57 -15.00 -13.36
N ASP A 273 27.71 -14.32 -13.15
CA ASP A 273 29.00 -14.65 -13.77
C ASP A 273 29.75 -15.77 -13.04
N TYR A 274 29.41 -16.06 -11.78
CA TYR A 274 30.03 -17.12 -10.97
C TYR A 274 28.98 -17.87 -10.11
N PRO A 275 28.08 -18.61 -10.76
CA PRO A 275 26.98 -19.30 -10.06
C PRO A 275 27.42 -20.54 -9.26
N ALA A 276 28.64 -21.00 -9.42
CA ALA A 276 29.15 -22.22 -8.78
C ALA A 276 29.06 -22.18 -7.24
N ASN A 277 29.24 -21.00 -6.63
CA ASN A 277 29.14 -20.85 -5.17
C ASN A 277 27.71 -21.06 -4.62
N LYS A 278 26.68 -21.01 -5.46
CA LYS A 278 25.30 -21.32 -5.04
C LYS A 278 25.16 -22.75 -4.53
N SER A 279 25.91 -23.72 -5.11
CA SER A 279 25.93 -25.10 -4.64
C SER A 279 26.56 -25.23 -3.25
N GLN A 280 27.50 -24.35 -2.88
CA GLN A 280 28.08 -24.32 -1.55
C GLN A 280 27.06 -23.76 -0.52
N CYS A 281 26.28 -22.75 -0.88
CA CYS A 281 25.17 -22.28 -0.06
C CYS A 281 24.13 -23.37 0.17
N GLN A 282 23.79 -24.15 -0.87
CA GLN A 282 22.89 -25.30 -0.77
C GLN A 282 23.44 -26.34 0.21
N ALA A 283 24.70 -26.75 0.05
CA ALA A 283 25.32 -27.74 0.92
C ALA A 283 25.35 -27.26 2.37
N ARG A 284 25.63 -25.98 2.60
CA ARG A 284 25.61 -25.38 3.94
C ARG A 284 24.22 -25.43 4.57
N LEU A 285 23.19 -25.06 3.82
CA LEU A 285 21.80 -25.10 4.29
C LEU A 285 21.37 -26.54 4.61
N GLN A 286 21.75 -27.53 3.77
CA GLN A 286 21.47 -28.94 4.03
C GLN A 286 22.12 -29.40 5.35
N GLN A 287 23.38 -29.00 5.60
CA GLN A 287 24.07 -29.31 6.86
C GLN A 287 23.39 -28.70 8.08
N GLU A 288 23.01 -27.41 8.01
CA GLU A 288 22.34 -26.71 9.12
C GLU A 288 20.98 -27.32 9.46
N LEU A 289 20.26 -27.80 8.44
CA LEU A 289 18.96 -28.45 8.61
C LEU A 289 19.05 -29.95 8.93
N GLY A 290 20.26 -30.52 9.00
CA GLY A 290 20.48 -31.96 9.24
C GLY A 290 20.00 -32.83 8.05
N LEU A 291 19.99 -32.30 6.84
CA LEU A 291 19.63 -33.01 5.63
C LEU A 291 20.86 -33.67 5.00
N GLU A 292 20.65 -34.69 4.16
CA GLU A 292 21.71 -35.28 3.36
C GLU A 292 22.30 -34.27 2.39
N VAL A 293 23.62 -34.06 2.44
CA VAL A 293 24.31 -33.15 1.52
C VAL A 293 24.45 -33.83 0.15
N CYS A 294 23.68 -33.41 -0.80
CA CYS A 294 23.68 -33.92 -2.17
C CYS A 294 23.41 -32.79 -3.17
N GLY A 295 23.67 -33.05 -4.46
CA GLY A 295 23.44 -32.10 -5.56
C GLY A 295 21.98 -32.02 -6.04
N ALA A 296 21.05 -32.76 -5.41
CA ALA A 296 19.64 -32.69 -5.76
C ALA A 296 19.03 -31.36 -5.31
N PRO A 297 18.05 -30.79 -6.05
CA PRO A 297 17.33 -29.60 -5.63
C PRO A 297 16.70 -29.79 -4.25
N LEU A 298 16.75 -28.75 -3.41
CA LEU A 298 15.94 -28.65 -2.20
C LEU A 298 14.52 -28.24 -2.61
N LEU A 299 13.54 -29.04 -2.22
CA LEU A 299 12.11 -28.81 -2.45
C LEU A 299 11.38 -28.64 -1.13
#